data_09f460ac78cf9a29f44372459846ebcb
#
_entry.id   09f460ac78cf9a29f44372459846ebcb
#
_cell.length_a   1.000
_cell.length_b   1.000
_cell.length_c   1.000
_cell.angle_alpha   90.00
_cell.angle_beta   90.00
_cell.angle_gamma   90.00
#
_symmetry.space_group_name_H-M   'P 1'
#
loop_
_entity.id
_entity.type
_entity.pdbx_description
1 polymer ?
#
loop_
_entity_poly.entity_id
_entity_poly.type
_entity_poly.pdbx_seq_one_letter_code
_entity_poly.pdbx_strand_id
1 'polypeptide(L)'
;MALPQEQSYTIEDIYALPEGTRAELIDGKIYYMAPPSTKHQRISGFLHSRIYQYISNHNGACETFTAPFAVFLSEGNRNYVEPDISVICDKNKLTDKGCVGAPDWIIEIVSPGSRRMDYFTKLFKYRTSGVREYWIVDPDKNRILVYNFESEDTQEFTFSDVIHTGIYANLSIDFSQLNI
;
A
#
# COMPACT_ATOMS: atom_id res chain seq x y z
N MET A 1 -23.24 -3.11 -33.56
CA MET A 1 -21.77 -3.10 -33.39
C MET A 1 -21.45 -3.71 -32.04
N ALA A 2 -20.76 -4.84 -31.98
CA ALA A 2 -20.25 -5.35 -30.70
C ALA A 2 -19.12 -4.42 -30.23
N LEU A 3 -19.17 -3.98 -28.97
CA LEU A 3 -18.06 -3.25 -28.36
C LEU A 3 -16.84 -4.13 -28.35
N PRO A 4 -15.63 -3.61 -28.56
CA PRO A 4 -14.40 -4.38 -28.44
C PRO A 4 -14.39 -5.01 -27.05
N GLN A 5 -14.17 -6.32 -26.95
CA GLN A 5 -14.00 -7.01 -25.69
C GLN A 5 -12.68 -6.51 -25.09
N GLU A 6 -12.73 -5.75 -23.98
CA GLU A 6 -11.51 -5.31 -23.27
C GLU A 6 -10.80 -6.55 -22.78
N GLN A 7 -9.52 -6.69 -23.12
CA GLN A 7 -8.69 -7.81 -22.69
C GLN A 7 -8.58 -7.77 -21.16
N SER A 8 -8.96 -8.85 -20.49
CA SER A 8 -8.90 -8.97 -19.03
C SER A 8 -7.86 -10.02 -18.65
N TYR A 9 -6.93 -9.62 -17.80
CA TYR A 9 -5.84 -10.44 -17.31
C TYR A 9 -6.15 -11.03 -15.93
N THR A 10 -5.38 -12.04 -15.56
CA THR A 10 -5.49 -12.78 -14.31
C THR A 10 -4.15 -12.78 -13.55
N ILE A 11 -4.14 -13.30 -12.32
CA ILE A 11 -2.91 -13.46 -11.52
C ILE A 11 -1.93 -14.40 -12.21
N GLU A 12 -2.41 -15.39 -12.94
CA GLU A 12 -1.57 -16.30 -13.73
C GLU A 12 -0.80 -15.55 -14.82
N ASP A 13 -1.39 -14.51 -15.42
CA ASP A 13 -0.71 -13.65 -16.39
C ASP A 13 0.41 -12.82 -15.71
N ILE A 14 0.22 -12.40 -14.46
CA ILE A 14 1.29 -11.75 -13.67
C ILE A 14 2.46 -12.71 -13.45
N TYR A 15 2.18 -13.96 -13.06
CA TYR A 15 3.22 -14.96 -12.86
C TYR A 15 3.92 -15.40 -14.16
N ALA A 16 3.27 -15.22 -15.30
CA ALA A 16 3.86 -15.51 -16.62
C ALA A 16 4.72 -14.36 -17.17
N LEU A 17 4.80 -13.22 -16.49
CA LEU A 17 5.66 -12.12 -16.93
C LEU A 17 7.14 -12.54 -16.90
N PRO A 18 7.98 -11.96 -17.79
CA PRO A 18 9.41 -12.23 -17.80
C PRO A 18 10.05 -11.97 -16.43
N GLU A 19 11.04 -12.78 -16.06
CA GLU A 19 11.79 -12.63 -14.82
C GLU A 19 12.33 -11.18 -14.65
N GLY A 20 12.19 -10.63 -13.45
CA GLY A 20 12.55 -9.25 -13.13
C GLY A 20 11.50 -8.19 -13.50
N THR A 21 10.42 -8.59 -14.19
CA THR A 21 9.30 -7.67 -14.45
C THR A 21 8.39 -7.62 -13.24
N ARG A 22 8.12 -6.39 -12.74
CA ARG A 22 7.14 -6.15 -11.68
C ARG A 22 5.91 -5.47 -12.24
N ALA A 23 4.75 -5.94 -11.86
CA ALA A 23 3.48 -5.35 -12.26
C ALA A 23 2.40 -5.64 -11.20
N GLU A 24 1.41 -4.77 -11.15
CA GLU A 24 0.18 -4.95 -10.39
C GLU A 24 -0.97 -5.28 -11.33
N LEU A 25 -1.97 -5.97 -10.81
CA LEU A 25 -3.21 -6.30 -11.51
C LEU A 25 -4.38 -5.71 -10.72
N ILE A 26 -5.12 -4.80 -11.34
CA ILE A 26 -6.30 -4.20 -10.73
C ILE A 26 -7.48 -4.32 -11.69
N ASP A 27 -8.52 -5.02 -11.25
CA ASP A 27 -9.71 -5.32 -12.05
C ASP A 27 -9.40 -5.93 -13.41
N GLY A 28 -8.36 -6.79 -13.47
CA GLY A 28 -7.93 -7.46 -14.69
C GLY A 28 -7.13 -6.59 -15.65
N LYS A 29 -6.61 -5.43 -15.22
CA LYS A 29 -5.69 -4.58 -15.98
C LYS A 29 -4.31 -4.63 -15.36
N ILE A 30 -3.29 -4.86 -16.19
CA ILE A 30 -1.88 -4.90 -15.77
C ILE A 30 -1.29 -3.49 -15.76
N TYR A 31 -0.59 -3.15 -14.66
CA TYR A 31 0.13 -1.89 -14.48
C TYR A 31 1.59 -2.21 -14.15
N TYR A 32 2.48 -1.94 -15.09
CA TYR A 32 3.92 -2.17 -14.92
C TYR A 32 4.53 -1.17 -13.94
N MET A 33 5.43 -1.66 -13.08
CA MET A 33 6.09 -0.87 -12.06
C MET A 33 7.53 -0.57 -12.45
N ALA A 34 7.95 0.67 -12.23
CA ALA A 34 9.35 1.08 -12.35
C ALA A 34 10.11 0.87 -11.03
N PRO A 35 11.44 0.70 -11.06
CA PRO A 35 12.24 0.71 -9.85
C PRO A 35 12.06 2.00 -9.04
N PRO A 36 11.94 1.92 -7.71
CA PRO A 36 11.76 3.10 -6.86
C PRO A 36 13.02 3.96 -6.80
N SER A 37 12.84 5.28 -6.60
CA SER A 37 13.95 6.20 -6.41
C SER A 37 14.59 6.06 -5.02
N THR A 38 15.81 6.62 -4.86
CA THR A 38 16.47 6.68 -3.54
C THR A 38 15.62 7.41 -2.50
N LYS A 39 14.95 8.51 -2.89
CA LYS A 39 14.02 9.25 -2.01
C LYS A 39 12.88 8.36 -1.54
N HIS A 40 12.25 7.65 -2.47
CA HIS A 40 11.18 6.70 -2.18
C HIS A 40 11.64 5.62 -1.19
N GLN A 41 12.80 5.02 -1.38
CA GLN A 41 13.34 3.99 -0.50
C GLN A 41 13.69 4.53 0.90
N ARG A 42 14.17 5.78 1.02
CA ARG A 42 14.40 6.41 2.32
C ARG A 42 13.10 6.58 3.11
N ILE A 43 12.04 7.02 2.44
CA ILE A 43 10.70 7.17 3.05
C ILE A 43 10.17 5.80 3.48
N SER A 44 10.22 4.79 2.59
CA SER A 44 9.76 3.44 2.88
C SER A 44 10.50 2.83 4.08
N GLY A 45 11.83 2.91 4.10
CA GLY A 45 12.64 2.40 5.19
C GLY A 45 12.37 3.12 6.52
N PHE A 46 12.20 4.44 6.51
CA PHE A 46 11.85 5.22 7.69
C PHE A 46 10.50 4.78 8.26
N LEU A 47 9.46 4.76 7.45
CA LEU A 47 8.10 4.40 7.87
C LEU A 47 8.05 2.95 8.40
N HIS A 48 8.59 2.01 7.62
CA HIS A 48 8.62 0.61 8.02
C HIS A 48 9.34 0.41 9.35
N SER A 49 10.50 1.07 9.57
CA SER A 49 11.25 0.95 10.82
C SER A 49 10.44 1.44 12.03
N ARG A 50 9.69 2.55 11.90
CA ARG A 50 8.85 3.09 12.98
C ARG A 50 7.70 2.15 13.32
N ILE A 51 7.02 1.63 12.30
CA ILE A 51 5.92 0.70 12.46
C ILE A 51 6.41 -0.62 13.08
N TYR A 52 7.49 -1.19 12.54
CA TYR A 52 8.07 -2.44 13.03
C TYR A 52 8.51 -2.34 14.50
N GLN A 53 9.23 -1.26 14.86
CA GLN A 53 9.68 -1.02 16.24
C GLN A 53 8.49 -0.90 17.19
N TYR A 54 7.43 -0.18 16.78
CA TYR A 54 6.24 -0.06 17.60
C TYR A 54 5.58 -1.41 17.85
N ILE A 55 5.33 -2.19 16.81
CA ILE A 55 4.71 -3.52 16.91
C ILE A 55 5.55 -4.43 17.81
N SER A 56 6.87 -4.47 17.60
CA SER A 56 7.80 -5.30 18.37
C SER A 56 7.84 -4.91 19.85
N ASN A 57 7.90 -3.61 20.16
CA ASN A 57 8.01 -3.12 21.54
C ASN A 57 6.72 -3.30 22.35
N HIS A 58 5.57 -3.43 21.67
CA HIS A 58 4.27 -3.59 22.34
C HIS A 58 3.74 -5.04 22.27
N ASN A 59 4.57 -6.00 21.84
CA ASN A 59 4.15 -7.40 21.62
C ASN A 59 2.88 -7.47 20.74
N GLY A 60 2.79 -6.59 19.73
CA GLY A 60 1.64 -6.52 18.83
C GLY A 60 1.49 -7.79 18.00
N ALA A 61 0.24 -8.16 17.72
CA ALA A 61 -0.07 -9.33 16.91
C ALA A 61 0.13 -9.10 15.40
N CYS A 62 0.16 -7.84 14.97
CA CYS A 62 0.28 -7.48 13.56
C CYS A 62 1.71 -7.69 13.04
N GLU A 63 1.82 -7.87 11.73
CA GLU A 63 3.08 -7.93 11.00
C GLU A 63 3.13 -6.84 9.93
N THR A 64 4.33 -6.32 9.63
CA THR A 64 4.52 -5.28 8.62
C THR A 64 5.48 -5.78 7.55
N PHE A 65 5.12 -5.52 6.30
CA PHE A 65 5.87 -5.93 5.11
C PHE A 65 6.09 -4.75 4.19
N THR A 66 7.23 -4.74 3.51
CA THR A 66 7.55 -3.78 2.45
C THR A 66 7.48 -4.44 1.08
N ALA A 67 7.22 -3.66 0.03
CA ALA A 67 7.34 -4.15 -1.34
C ALA A 67 8.75 -4.70 -1.65
N PRO A 68 8.86 -5.77 -2.46
CA PRO A 68 7.77 -6.50 -3.10
C PRO A 68 7.12 -7.51 -2.12
N PHE A 69 5.86 -7.30 -1.83
CA PHE A 69 5.07 -8.22 -1.02
C PHE A 69 3.67 -8.31 -1.63
N ALA A 70 3.28 -9.51 -2.03
CA ALA A 70 2.04 -9.74 -2.74
C ALA A 70 0.81 -9.57 -1.83
N VAL A 71 -0.17 -8.82 -2.30
CA VAL A 71 -1.48 -8.68 -1.67
C VAL A 71 -2.57 -9.03 -2.68
N PHE A 72 -3.35 -10.06 -2.39
CA PHE A 72 -4.50 -10.53 -3.17
C PHE A 72 -5.77 -9.94 -2.55
N LEU A 73 -6.21 -8.76 -3.04
CA LEU A 73 -7.23 -7.94 -2.36
C LEU A 73 -8.63 -8.55 -2.28
N SER A 74 -8.96 -9.52 -3.12
CA SER A 74 -10.29 -10.14 -3.16
C SER A 74 -10.23 -11.62 -3.47
N GLU A 75 -11.29 -12.34 -3.13
CA GLU A 75 -11.52 -13.68 -3.65
C GLU A 75 -11.68 -13.61 -5.17
N GLY A 76 -10.74 -14.15 -5.90
CA GLY A 76 -10.68 -14.12 -7.35
C GLY A 76 -9.27 -13.77 -7.85
N ASN A 77 -9.08 -13.93 -9.15
CA ASN A 77 -7.76 -13.87 -9.77
C ASN A 77 -7.49 -12.59 -10.56
N ARG A 78 -8.16 -11.47 -10.20
CA ARG A 78 -8.11 -10.22 -10.97
C ARG A 78 -7.54 -9.01 -10.21
N ASN A 79 -7.10 -9.21 -8.96
CA ASN A 79 -6.55 -8.14 -8.11
C ASN A 79 -5.33 -8.64 -7.36
N TYR A 80 -4.17 -8.15 -7.78
CA TYR A 80 -2.85 -8.41 -7.21
C TYR A 80 -2.11 -7.09 -7.13
N VAL A 81 -1.72 -6.67 -5.93
CA VAL A 81 -0.95 -5.44 -5.72
C VAL A 81 0.27 -5.69 -4.85
N GLU A 82 1.26 -4.82 -4.93
CA GLU A 82 2.47 -4.82 -4.09
C GLU A 82 2.62 -3.46 -3.42
N PRO A 83 1.83 -3.16 -2.37
CA PRO A 83 1.91 -1.87 -1.70
C PRO A 83 3.29 -1.61 -1.11
N ASP A 84 3.71 -0.36 -1.05
CA ASP A 84 5.02 -0.01 -0.50
C ASP A 84 5.19 -0.46 0.95
N ILE A 85 4.12 -0.33 1.77
CA ILE A 85 4.06 -0.91 3.12
C ILE A 85 2.66 -1.47 3.36
N SER A 86 2.60 -2.67 3.92
CA SER A 86 1.38 -3.35 4.35
C SER A 86 1.49 -3.76 5.80
N VAL A 87 0.46 -3.50 6.61
CA VAL A 87 0.34 -3.99 7.99
C VAL A 87 -0.85 -4.93 8.07
N ILE A 88 -0.62 -6.15 8.54
CA ILE A 88 -1.60 -7.22 8.61
C ILE A 88 -1.73 -7.70 10.05
N CYS A 89 -2.93 -7.61 10.63
CA CYS A 89 -3.21 -7.99 12.01
C CYS A 89 -3.84 -9.38 12.13
N ASP A 90 -4.56 -9.83 11.10
CA ASP A 90 -5.06 -11.19 11.02
C ASP A 90 -4.06 -12.10 10.31
N LYS A 91 -3.32 -12.89 11.11
CA LYS A 91 -2.30 -13.82 10.59
C LYS A 91 -2.86 -14.93 9.69
N ASN A 92 -4.17 -15.22 9.76
CA ASN A 92 -4.79 -16.18 8.87
C ASN A 92 -4.81 -15.72 7.41
N LYS A 93 -4.63 -14.43 7.16
CA LYS A 93 -4.45 -13.87 5.81
C LYS A 93 -3.05 -14.10 5.22
N LEU A 94 -2.07 -14.46 6.05
CA LEU A 94 -0.69 -14.65 5.63
C LEU A 94 -0.47 -16.06 5.08
N THR A 95 0.09 -16.15 3.90
CA THR A 95 0.48 -17.39 3.22
C THR A 95 1.91 -17.28 2.71
N ASP A 96 2.49 -18.39 2.24
CA ASP A 96 3.82 -18.37 1.63
C ASP A 96 3.91 -17.48 0.37
N LYS A 97 2.76 -17.16 -0.24
CA LYS A 97 2.68 -16.30 -1.44
C LYS A 97 2.40 -14.83 -1.14
N GLY A 98 2.03 -14.48 0.08
CA GLY A 98 1.65 -13.12 0.46
C GLY A 98 0.36 -13.07 1.29
N CYS A 99 -0.29 -11.91 1.30
CA CYS A 99 -1.53 -11.66 2.03
C CYS A 99 -2.75 -11.96 1.16
N VAL A 100 -3.68 -12.78 1.65
CA VAL A 100 -4.97 -13.05 1.00
C VAL A 100 -6.06 -12.26 1.73
N GLY A 101 -6.68 -11.32 1.04
CA GLY A 101 -7.59 -10.34 1.59
C GLY A 101 -6.90 -8.99 1.86
N ALA A 102 -7.67 -8.01 2.32
CA ALA A 102 -7.18 -6.67 2.57
C ALA A 102 -6.26 -6.62 3.82
N PRO A 103 -5.06 -6.01 3.75
CA PRO A 103 -4.32 -5.56 4.91
C PRO A 103 -5.13 -4.60 5.78
N ASP A 104 -4.78 -4.47 7.05
CA ASP A 104 -5.41 -3.50 7.94
C ASP A 104 -4.98 -2.06 7.61
N TRP A 105 -3.70 -1.86 7.28
CA TRP A 105 -3.15 -0.57 6.92
C TRP A 105 -2.22 -0.70 5.72
N ILE A 106 -2.38 0.20 4.76
CA ILE A 106 -1.54 0.32 3.56
C ILE A 106 -0.96 1.73 3.48
N ILE A 107 0.31 1.82 3.11
CA ILE A 107 0.97 3.08 2.77
C ILE A 107 1.53 2.96 1.35
N GLU A 108 1.21 3.95 0.51
CA GLU A 108 1.79 4.12 -0.83
C GLU A 108 2.60 5.42 -0.86
N ILE A 109 3.82 5.33 -1.37
CA ILE A 109 4.73 6.47 -1.54
C ILE A 109 4.69 6.85 -3.01
N VAL A 110 4.13 8.03 -3.27
CA VAL A 110 3.86 8.47 -4.63
C VAL A 110 5.15 8.70 -5.43
N SER A 111 5.19 8.12 -6.61
CA SER A 111 6.15 8.44 -7.67
C SER A 111 5.47 9.25 -8.78
N PRO A 112 6.22 9.93 -9.66
CA PRO A 112 5.62 10.64 -10.79
C PRO A 112 4.73 9.74 -11.67
N GLY A 113 5.10 8.46 -11.83
CA GLY A 113 4.36 7.49 -12.64
C GLY A 113 3.14 6.87 -11.93
N SER A 114 3.15 6.78 -10.58
CA SER A 114 2.07 6.13 -9.82
C SER A 114 0.97 7.08 -9.35
N ARG A 115 1.19 8.40 -9.43
CA ARG A 115 0.32 9.42 -8.80
C ARG A 115 -1.18 9.21 -9.06
N ARG A 116 -1.58 9.01 -10.32
CA ARG A 116 -3.00 8.79 -10.65
C ARG A 116 -3.52 7.49 -10.03
N MET A 117 -2.68 6.45 -10.00
CA MET A 117 -3.05 5.16 -9.41
C MET A 117 -3.30 5.30 -7.92
N ASP A 118 -2.37 5.90 -7.18
CA ASP A 118 -2.42 5.99 -5.73
C ASP A 118 -3.55 6.90 -5.25
N TYR A 119 -3.75 8.06 -5.90
CA TYR A 119 -4.77 9.03 -5.53
C TYR A 119 -6.21 8.64 -5.91
N PHE A 120 -6.40 7.76 -6.89
CA PHE A 120 -7.73 7.44 -7.39
C PHE A 120 -8.02 5.94 -7.44
N THR A 121 -7.31 5.19 -8.26
CA THR A 121 -7.63 3.78 -8.51
C THR A 121 -7.40 2.93 -7.26
N LYS A 122 -6.23 3.05 -6.64
CA LYS A 122 -5.88 2.31 -5.41
C LYS A 122 -6.69 2.81 -4.22
N LEU A 123 -6.94 4.11 -4.08
CA LEU A 123 -7.80 4.66 -3.04
C LEU A 123 -9.19 4.00 -3.05
N PHE A 124 -9.83 3.97 -4.22
CA PHE A 124 -11.13 3.31 -4.37
C PHE A 124 -11.03 1.81 -4.09
N LYS A 125 -10.01 1.14 -4.64
CA LYS A 125 -9.82 -0.29 -4.49
C LYS A 125 -9.58 -0.69 -3.04
N TYR A 126 -8.70 -0.01 -2.32
CA TYR A 126 -8.38 -0.30 -0.93
C TYR A 126 -9.59 -0.07 -0.02
N ARG A 127 -10.30 1.05 -0.22
CA ARG A 127 -11.55 1.32 0.51
C ARG A 127 -12.60 0.21 0.33
N THR A 128 -12.84 -0.22 -0.90
CA THR A 128 -13.86 -1.23 -1.21
C THR A 128 -13.44 -2.66 -0.88
N SER A 129 -12.15 -2.92 -0.71
CA SER A 129 -11.62 -4.24 -0.33
C SER A 129 -11.56 -4.47 1.19
N GLY A 130 -11.82 -3.45 2.02
CA GLY A 130 -11.85 -3.57 3.47
C GLY A 130 -10.52 -3.22 4.17
N VAL A 131 -9.64 -2.48 3.51
CA VAL A 131 -8.52 -1.80 4.20
C VAL A 131 -9.09 -0.82 5.21
N ARG A 132 -8.51 -0.74 6.42
CA ARG A 132 -9.01 0.11 7.49
C ARG A 132 -8.40 1.50 7.46
N GLU A 133 -7.10 1.58 7.14
CA GLU A 133 -6.37 2.84 7.03
C GLU A 133 -5.49 2.86 5.78
N TYR A 134 -5.47 3.97 5.05
CA TYR A 134 -4.67 4.16 3.86
C TYR A 134 -3.94 5.50 3.87
N TRP A 135 -2.63 5.47 3.69
CA TRP A 135 -1.81 6.67 3.59
C TRP A 135 -1.26 6.84 2.18
N ILE A 136 -1.37 8.06 1.66
CA ILE A 136 -0.73 8.50 0.42
C ILE A 136 0.37 9.49 0.81
N VAL A 137 1.62 9.09 0.66
CA VAL A 137 2.80 9.91 0.98
C VAL A 137 3.37 10.46 -0.30
N ASP A 138 3.16 11.76 -0.59
CA ASP A 138 3.62 12.43 -1.82
C ASP A 138 4.77 13.40 -1.51
N PRO A 139 6.04 12.95 -1.68
CA PRO A 139 7.21 13.77 -1.35
C PRO A 139 7.42 14.95 -2.30
N ASP A 140 6.90 14.89 -3.53
CA ASP A 140 7.02 16.00 -4.49
C ASP A 140 6.08 17.14 -4.15
N LYS A 141 4.96 16.85 -3.50
CA LYS A 141 3.99 17.86 -3.05
C LYS A 141 4.13 18.24 -1.59
N ASN A 142 5.10 17.67 -0.87
CA ASN A 142 5.22 17.82 0.59
C ASN A 142 3.87 17.54 1.29
N ARG A 143 3.24 16.41 0.94
CA ARG A 143 1.86 16.11 1.33
C ARG A 143 1.72 14.67 1.78
N ILE A 144 0.96 14.47 2.85
CA ILE A 144 0.56 13.15 3.33
C ILE A 144 -0.96 13.19 3.52
N LEU A 145 -1.68 12.29 2.82
CA LEU A 145 -3.11 12.09 3.03
C LEU A 145 -3.32 10.83 3.86
N VAL A 146 -4.06 10.94 4.92
CA VAL A 146 -4.43 9.85 5.82
C VAL A 146 -5.93 9.62 5.70
N TYR A 147 -6.31 8.46 5.16
CA TYR A 147 -7.69 8.01 5.08
C TYR A 147 -7.93 6.96 6.15
N ASN A 148 -8.78 7.26 7.12
CA ASN A 148 -9.32 6.25 8.03
C ASN A 148 -10.71 5.84 7.51
N PHE A 149 -10.79 4.64 6.94
CA PHE A 149 -12.03 4.17 6.30
C PHE A 149 -13.07 3.69 7.32
N GLU A 150 -12.66 3.36 8.55
CA GLU A 150 -13.60 2.94 9.60
C GLU A 150 -14.37 4.13 10.17
N SER A 151 -13.70 5.27 10.37
CA SER A 151 -14.33 6.50 10.87
C SER A 151 -14.80 7.43 9.75
N GLU A 152 -14.55 7.09 8.49
CA GLU A 152 -14.79 7.91 7.30
C GLU A 152 -14.09 9.29 7.37
N ASP A 153 -12.97 9.37 8.09
CA ASP A 153 -12.18 10.57 8.25
C ASP A 153 -11.03 10.64 7.24
N THR A 154 -10.73 11.87 6.81
CA THR A 154 -9.59 12.15 5.92
C THR A 154 -8.85 13.38 6.43
N GLN A 155 -7.55 13.22 6.65
CA GLN A 155 -6.69 14.29 7.13
C GLN A 155 -5.52 14.52 6.16
N GLU A 156 -5.07 15.76 6.09
CA GLU A 156 -3.92 16.16 5.29
C GLU A 156 -2.80 16.72 6.17
N PHE A 157 -1.58 16.26 5.94
CA PHE A 157 -0.38 16.63 6.66
C PHE A 157 0.77 16.97 5.70
N THR A 158 1.83 17.54 6.26
CA THR A 158 3.11 17.81 5.59
C THR A 158 4.23 16.97 6.19
N PHE A 159 5.41 17.03 5.59
CA PHE A 159 6.61 16.36 6.13
C PHE A 159 7.21 17.07 7.37
N SER A 160 6.54 18.07 7.92
CA SER A 160 6.91 18.73 9.18
C SER A 160 6.02 18.31 10.36
N ASP A 161 5.02 17.46 10.09
CA ASP A 161 3.99 17.12 11.07
C ASP A 161 4.26 15.79 11.78
N VAL A 162 3.65 15.65 12.96
CA VAL A 162 3.54 14.38 13.70
C VAL A 162 2.15 13.81 13.42
N ILE A 163 2.09 12.60 12.88
CA ILE A 163 0.84 11.96 12.48
C ILE A 163 0.52 10.82 13.43
N HIS A 164 -0.65 10.88 14.06
CA HIS A 164 -1.20 9.77 14.84
C HIS A 164 -1.90 8.78 13.93
N THR A 165 -1.62 7.50 14.11
CA THR A 165 -2.25 6.44 13.29
C THR A 165 -3.63 6.09 13.86
N GLY A 166 -4.57 5.72 12.99
CA GLY A 166 -5.88 5.22 13.42
C GLY A 166 -5.82 3.76 13.89
N ILE A 167 -4.91 2.96 13.30
CA ILE A 167 -4.76 1.53 13.63
C ILE A 167 -4.22 1.32 15.04
N TYR A 168 -3.33 2.21 15.50
CA TYR A 168 -2.71 2.10 16.83
C TYR A 168 -2.86 3.42 17.60
N ALA A 169 -3.61 3.39 18.69
CA ALA A 169 -3.93 4.58 19.48
C ALA A 169 -2.69 5.34 20.00
N ASN A 170 -1.57 4.65 20.19
CA ASN A 170 -0.34 5.22 20.77
C ASN A 170 0.82 5.30 19.79
N LEU A 171 0.62 4.99 18.50
CA LEU A 171 1.64 5.17 17.48
C LEU A 171 1.50 6.54 16.85
N SER A 172 2.57 7.32 16.94
CA SER A 172 2.72 8.54 16.15
C SER A 172 4.01 8.48 15.34
N ILE A 173 3.97 9.01 14.14
CA ILE A 173 5.11 9.09 13.21
C ILE A 173 5.44 10.57 13.00
N ASP A 174 6.61 10.96 13.47
CA ASP A 174 7.15 12.31 13.32
C ASP A 174 7.94 12.40 12.01
N PHE A 175 7.30 12.95 10.99
CA PHE A 175 7.91 13.09 9.65
C PHE A 175 9.05 14.10 9.62
N SER A 176 9.14 15.03 10.58
CA SER A 176 10.27 15.97 10.66
C SER A 176 11.63 15.29 10.90
N GLN A 177 11.61 14.03 11.36
CA GLN A 177 12.81 13.22 11.56
C GLN A 177 13.31 12.54 10.29
N LEU A 178 12.57 12.65 9.19
CA LEU A 178 12.90 12.05 7.91
C LEU A 178 13.88 12.94 7.13
N ASN A 179 15.07 12.44 6.87
CA ASN A 179 16.09 13.11 6.06
C ASN A 179 15.98 12.68 4.59
N ILE A 180 15.38 13.54 3.72
CA ILE A 180 15.20 13.30 2.29
C ILE A 180 15.62 14.49 1.43
#